data_821532a7d705ec5ec9680f76662278e9
#
_entry.id   821532a7d705ec5ec9680f76662278e9
#
_cell.length_a   1.000
_cell.length_b   1.000
_cell.length_c   1.000
_cell.angle_alpha   90.00
_cell.angle_beta   90.00
_cell.angle_gamma   90.00
#
_symmetry.space_group_name_H-M   'P 1'
#
loop_
_entity.id
_entity.type
_entity.pdbx_description
1 polymer ?
#
loop_
_entity_poly.entity_id
_entity_poly.type
_entity_poly.pdbx_seq_one_letter_code
_entity_poly.pdbx_strand_id
1 'polypeptide(L)'
;MSTRGHGVVVTGWGIALPDKVVTNADFEQRLDTTDTWIAERTGIRERRMGGSTGQLAIEAGQRAIDTAGIDPATIDLVVLATTTPDQTMPATASAVQAALGTSGGAVDVNAACAGFVYGLGTAAGMAAIGVERVLLVGADVMSRITDQDDRSTAVLFGDGAGAVVLEAVPGPGALLGFDLGSDGRLGHLLYTDIGEFTVMDGPEVFRKAVRIMVESSSRALSDAGLTAEDVDLLVPHQANTRIIDAAARRLGIPMEKAALVLERTGNTSAASIPLALVDAVEHGRVSDGDILLLCGFGAGMTWASAVVRWGRP
;
A
#
# COMPACT_ATOMS: atom_id res chain seq x y z
N MET A 1 14.89 -17.41 25.16
CA MET A 1 14.49 -15.99 25.08
C MET A 1 13.00 -15.96 25.31
N SER A 2 12.55 -15.29 26.37
CA SER A 2 11.10 -15.06 26.58
C SER A 2 10.62 -14.20 25.42
N THR A 3 9.75 -14.72 24.57
CA THR A 3 9.04 -13.92 23.59
C THR A 3 8.20 -12.92 24.37
N ARG A 4 8.70 -11.70 24.49
CA ARG A 4 7.87 -10.59 24.97
C ARG A 4 6.82 -10.42 23.90
N GLY A 5 5.59 -10.86 24.16
CA GLY A 5 4.47 -10.68 23.25
C GLY A 5 4.18 -9.19 23.11
N HIS A 6 4.81 -8.55 22.14
CA HIS A 6 4.54 -7.16 21.75
C HIS A 6 3.86 -7.21 20.39
N GLY A 7 2.67 -6.63 20.32
CA GLY A 7 2.04 -6.25 19.07
C GLY A 7 2.43 -4.83 18.68
N VAL A 8 1.86 -4.33 17.59
CA VAL A 8 2.07 -2.95 17.12
C VAL A 8 0.77 -2.18 17.06
N VAL A 9 0.85 -0.86 17.24
CA VAL A 9 -0.24 0.10 17.00
C VAL A 9 0.22 1.21 16.09
N VAL A 10 -0.70 1.78 15.30
CA VAL A 10 -0.43 2.95 14.46
C VAL A 10 -0.54 4.19 15.34
N THR A 11 0.51 5.03 15.37
CA THR A 11 0.56 6.25 16.17
C THR A 11 0.76 7.52 15.34
N GLY A 12 1.12 7.39 14.08
CA GLY A 12 1.25 8.51 13.17
C GLY A 12 1.10 8.07 11.73
N TRP A 13 0.76 9.02 10.86
CA TRP A 13 0.52 8.77 9.43
C TRP A 13 0.83 10.00 8.60
N GLY A 14 1.10 9.79 7.31
CA GLY A 14 1.37 10.87 6.36
C GLY A 14 1.40 10.38 4.94
N ILE A 15 1.17 11.28 4.00
CA ILE A 15 1.19 10.99 2.55
C ILE A 15 2.05 11.99 1.81
N ALA A 16 2.54 11.59 0.63
CA ALA A 16 3.17 12.49 -0.33
C ALA A 16 2.71 12.12 -1.74
N LEU A 17 2.33 13.14 -2.50
CA LEU A 17 1.94 13.03 -3.90
C LEU A 17 2.70 14.08 -4.72
N PRO A 18 3.19 13.75 -5.93
CA PRO A 18 3.76 14.75 -6.82
C PRO A 18 2.79 15.87 -7.16
N ASP A 19 3.31 17.08 -7.40
CA ASP A 19 2.49 18.24 -7.76
C ASP A 19 1.86 18.11 -9.15
N LYS A 20 2.57 17.44 -10.09
CA LYS A 20 2.10 17.29 -11.46
C LYS A 20 0.88 16.36 -11.53
N VAL A 21 -0.26 16.94 -11.87
CA VAL A 21 -1.49 16.21 -12.21
C VAL A 21 -1.45 15.83 -13.69
N VAL A 22 -1.78 14.58 -14.01
CA VAL A 22 -1.98 14.07 -15.36
C VAL A 22 -3.40 13.55 -15.45
N THR A 23 -4.22 14.19 -16.28
CA THR A 23 -5.64 13.88 -16.47
C THR A 23 -5.85 12.86 -17.59
N ASN A 24 -7.05 12.32 -17.71
CA ASN A 24 -7.41 11.49 -18.85
C ASN A 24 -7.34 12.28 -20.18
N ALA A 25 -7.67 13.58 -20.17
CA ALA A 25 -7.56 14.45 -21.33
C ALA A 25 -6.11 14.60 -21.85
N ASP A 26 -5.10 14.49 -20.97
CA ASP A 26 -3.69 14.49 -21.39
C ASP A 26 -3.33 13.22 -22.17
N PHE A 27 -3.97 12.08 -21.83
CA PHE A 27 -3.80 10.83 -22.57
C PHE A 27 -4.54 10.83 -23.91
N GLU A 28 -5.71 11.46 -24.02
CA GLU A 28 -6.45 11.60 -25.26
C GLU A 28 -5.64 12.31 -26.35
N GLN A 29 -4.72 13.20 -25.98
CA GLN A 29 -3.89 13.95 -26.90
C GLN A 29 -2.82 13.09 -27.59
N ARG A 30 -2.48 11.92 -27.03
CA ARG A 30 -1.34 11.11 -27.49
C ARG A 30 -1.63 9.63 -27.68
N LEU A 31 -2.72 9.12 -27.13
CA LEU A 31 -3.12 7.72 -27.22
C LEU A 31 -4.54 7.62 -27.81
N ASP A 32 -4.81 6.53 -28.46
CA ASP A 32 -6.16 6.21 -28.96
C ASP A 32 -7.07 5.78 -27.79
N THR A 33 -7.51 6.75 -26.99
CA THR A 33 -8.35 6.56 -25.79
C THR A 33 -9.26 7.75 -25.56
N THR A 34 -10.18 7.65 -24.58
CA THR A 34 -11.04 8.76 -24.15
C THR A 34 -11.18 8.76 -22.62
N ASP A 35 -11.49 9.93 -21.99
CA ASP A 35 -11.80 10.02 -20.58
C ASP A 35 -12.87 9.01 -20.17
N THR A 36 -13.94 8.94 -20.93
CA THR A 36 -15.04 7.99 -20.69
C THR A 36 -14.54 6.54 -20.69
N TRP A 37 -13.71 6.16 -21.70
CA TRP A 37 -13.17 4.81 -21.78
C TRP A 37 -12.28 4.45 -20.56
N ILE A 38 -11.42 5.37 -20.15
CA ILE A 38 -10.52 5.17 -18.99
C ILE A 38 -11.35 5.08 -17.71
N ALA A 39 -12.24 6.05 -17.47
CA ALA A 39 -13.03 6.13 -16.25
C ALA A 39 -13.97 4.92 -16.07
N GLU A 40 -14.68 4.51 -17.11
CA GLU A 40 -15.59 3.35 -17.05
C GLU A 40 -14.85 2.02 -16.79
N ARG A 41 -13.60 1.90 -17.27
CA ARG A 41 -12.83 0.66 -17.15
C ARG A 41 -11.99 0.59 -15.89
N THR A 42 -11.58 1.72 -15.35
CA THR A 42 -10.62 1.77 -14.24
C THR A 42 -11.13 2.50 -13.01
N GLY A 43 -12.01 3.47 -13.19
CA GLY A 43 -12.42 4.44 -12.17
C GLY A 43 -11.44 5.62 -12.05
N ILE A 44 -10.37 5.69 -12.85
CA ILE A 44 -9.33 6.71 -12.76
C ILE A 44 -9.70 7.92 -13.62
N ARG A 45 -9.60 9.13 -13.05
CA ARG A 45 -9.77 10.39 -13.78
C ARG A 45 -8.46 11.19 -13.88
N GLU A 46 -7.66 11.10 -12.84
CA GLU A 46 -6.34 11.73 -12.82
C GLU A 46 -5.32 10.88 -12.04
N ARG A 47 -4.05 11.17 -12.21
CA ARG A 47 -2.95 10.60 -11.43
C ARG A 47 -1.88 11.65 -11.20
N ARG A 48 -1.02 11.42 -10.24
CA ARG A 48 0.13 12.25 -9.96
C ARG A 48 1.37 11.60 -10.55
N MET A 49 2.26 12.38 -11.17
CA MET A 49 3.48 11.86 -11.78
C MET A 49 4.67 12.75 -11.49
N GLY A 50 5.77 12.15 -11.03
CA GLY A 50 7.05 12.82 -10.81
C GLY A 50 7.72 12.49 -9.48
N GLY A 51 8.86 13.12 -9.24
CA GLY A 51 9.69 12.88 -8.07
C GLY A 51 10.53 11.61 -8.17
N SER A 52 11.10 11.23 -7.03
CA SER A 52 11.77 9.95 -6.84
C SER A 52 11.12 9.19 -5.68
N THR A 53 11.29 7.88 -5.63
CA THR A 53 10.73 7.04 -4.56
C THR A 53 11.24 7.49 -3.19
N GLY A 54 12.53 7.76 -3.07
CA GLY A 54 13.12 8.26 -1.82
C GLY A 54 12.60 9.62 -1.41
N GLN A 55 12.44 10.56 -2.36
CA GLN A 55 11.90 11.90 -2.06
C GLN A 55 10.46 11.82 -1.51
N LEU A 56 9.59 11.08 -2.18
CA LEU A 56 8.20 10.90 -1.76
C LEU A 56 8.13 10.16 -0.41
N ALA A 57 8.98 9.14 -0.21
CA ALA A 57 9.06 8.39 1.04
C ALA A 57 9.53 9.28 2.21
N ILE A 58 10.50 10.18 2.01
CA ILE A 58 10.96 11.14 3.01
C ILE A 58 9.81 12.08 3.40
N GLU A 59 9.11 12.63 2.42
CA GLU A 59 8.01 13.57 2.68
C GLU A 59 6.86 12.91 3.42
N ALA A 60 6.42 11.72 3.00
CA ALA A 60 5.37 10.95 3.68
C ALA A 60 5.81 10.53 5.09
N GLY A 61 7.06 10.07 5.23
CA GLY A 61 7.64 9.67 6.50
C GLY A 61 7.75 10.82 7.50
N GLN A 62 8.19 12.00 7.05
CA GLN A 62 8.25 13.20 7.90
C GLN A 62 6.86 13.56 8.45
N ARG A 63 5.83 13.58 7.59
CA ARG A 63 4.45 13.85 8.02
C ARG A 63 3.93 12.80 9.01
N ALA A 64 4.30 11.53 8.83
CA ALA A 64 3.92 10.47 9.77
C ALA A 64 4.59 10.66 11.13
N ILE A 65 5.86 11.06 11.18
CA ILE A 65 6.61 11.38 12.40
C ILE A 65 6.01 12.59 13.10
N ASP A 66 5.71 13.65 12.34
CA ASP A 66 5.08 14.88 12.86
C ASP A 66 3.70 14.58 13.48
N THR A 67 2.89 13.74 12.79
CA THR A 67 1.59 13.31 13.30
C THR A 67 1.71 12.46 14.57
N ALA A 68 2.73 11.60 14.65
CA ALA A 68 3.02 10.83 15.86
C ALA A 68 3.53 11.70 17.03
N GLY A 69 4.06 12.89 16.73
CA GLY A 69 4.62 13.81 17.74
C GLY A 69 5.87 13.28 18.41
N ILE A 70 6.71 12.51 17.70
CA ILE A 70 7.91 11.86 18.25
C ILE A 70 9.19 12.44 17.68
N ASP A 71 10.29 12.26 18.41
CA ASP A 71 11.63 12.54 17.89
C ASP A 71 12.01 11.45 16.84
N PRO A 72 12.38 11.82 15.59
CA PRO A 72 12.85 10.89 14.57
C PRO A 72 13.95 9.94 15.07
N ALA A 73 14.86 10.41 15.93
CA ALA A 73 15.93 9.60 16.50
C ALA A 73 15.43 8.40 17.32
N THR A 74 14.14 8.36 17.69
CA THR A 74 13.54 7.24 18.43
C THR A 74 13.01 6.12 17.53
N ILE A 75 13.11 6.26 16.21
CA ILE A 75 12.73 5.21 15.26
C ILE A 75 13.88 4.22 15.12
N ASP A 76 13.60 2.96 15.40
CA ASP A 76 14.57 1.87 15.41
C ASP A 76 14.70 1.19 14.04
N LEU A 77 13.68 1.33 13.17
CA LEU A 77 13.67 0.68 11.86
C LEU A 77 12.83 1.48 10.86
N VAL A 78 13.39 1.69 9.67
CA VAL A 78 12.66 2.15 8.48
C VAL A 78 12.42 0.95 7.57
N VAL A 79 11.15 0.64 7.28
CA VAL A 79 10.72 -0.37 6.30
C VAL A 79 10.10 0.36 5.13
N LEU A 80 10.72 0.30 3.97
CA LEU A 80 10.20 0.88 2.73
C LEU A 80 9.70 -0.24 1.81
N ALA A 81 8.39 -0.30 1.59
CA ALA A 81 7.79 -1.17 0.59
C ALA A 81 7.80 -0.46 -0.76
N THR A 82 8.57 -1.01 -1.72
CA THR A 82 8.71 -0.43 -3.06
C THR A 82 9.09 -1.46 -4.11
N THR A 83 8.60 -1.26 -5.36
CA THR A 83 9.05 -1.94 -6.58
C THR A 83 9.90 -1.04 -7.46
N THR A 84 9.98 0.23 -7.13
CA THR A 84 10.70 1.26 -7.89
C THR A 84 11.79 1.93 -7.02
N PRO A 85 12.76 1.17 -6.47
CA PRO A 85 13.84 1.76 -5.68
C PRO A 85 14.61 2.77 -6.54
N ASP A 86 15.19 3.80 -5.93
CA ASP A 86 15.92 4.82 -6.70
C ASP A 86 17.21 4.28 -7.29
N GLN A 87 17.74 3.20 -6.71
CA GLN A 87 18.93 2.49 -7.20
C GLN A 87 18.93 1.04 -6.73
N THR A 88 19.69 0.18 -7.40
CA THR A 88 19.79 -1.25 -7.03
C THR A 88 20.40 -1.43 -5.64
N MET A 89 21.39 -0.62 -5.30
CA MET A 89 22.04 -0.59 -3.97
C MET A 89 22.74 0.75 -3.75
N PRO A 90 22.77 1.30 -2.51
CA PRO A 90 22.11 0.76 -1.31
C PRO A 90 20.58 0.78 -1.42
N ALA A 91 19.89 0.20 -0.43
CA ALA A 91 18.44 0.29 -0.30
C ALA A 91 18.00 1.76 -0.23
N THR A 92 16.89 2.11 -0.90
CA THR A 92 16.32 3.47 -0.85
C THR A 92 15.94 3.85 0.58
N ALA A 93 15.49 2.89 1.41
CA ALA A 93 15.23 3.09 2.83
C ALA A 93 16.42 3.68 3.60
N SER A 94 17.67 3.37 3.20
CA SER A 94 18.86 3.94 3.86
C SER A 94 18.98 5.45 3.63
N ALA A 95 18.63 5.93 2.44
CA ALA A 95 18.59 7.36 2.15
C ALA A 95 17.44 8.05 2.91
N VAL A 96 16.28 7.39 3.00
CA VAL A 96 15.12 7.87 3.80
C VAL A 96 15.51 7.97 5.27
N GLN A 97 16.15 6.94 5.82
CA GLN A 97 16.64 6.89 7.19
C GLN A 97 17.56 8.08 7.51
N ALA A 98 18.55 8.32 6.65
CA ALA A 98 19.52 9.40 6.84
C ALA A 98 18.86 10.79 6.73
N ALA A 99 17.96 11.00 5.76
CA ALA A 99 17.30 12.27 5.54
C ALA A 99 16.33 12.64 6.67
N LEU A 100 15.64 11.66 7.27
CA LEU A 100 14.74 11.86 8.39
C LEU A 100 15.47 11.95 9.75
N GLY A 101 16.77 11.62 9.79
CA GLY A 101 17.54 11.62 11.04
C GLY A 101 17.17 10.51 12.00
N THR A 102 16.62 9.38 11.52
CA THR A 102 16.35 8.22 12.36
C THR A 102 17.66 7.49 12.67
N SER A 103 17.76 6.84 13.83
CA SER A 103 19.01 6.22 14.29
C SER A 103 19.09 4.71 14.02
N GLY A 104 17.98 4.10 13.57
CA GLY A 104 17.83 2.66 13.46
C GLY A 104 18.26 2.05 12.12
N GLY A 105 17.90 0.79 11.92
CA GLY A 105 18.11 0.07 10.67
C GLY A 105 17.19 0.55 9.53
N ALA A 106 17.52 0.16 8.29
CA ALA A 106 16.68 0.49 7.14
C ALA A 106 16.69 -0.66 6.12
N VAL A 107 15.52 -0.99 5.55
CA VAL A 107 15.36 -2.07 4.59
C VAL A 107 14.27 -1.77 3.57
N ASP A 108 14.53 -2.11 2.30
CA ASP A 108 13.48 -2.17 1.27
C ASP A 108 12.85 -3.57 1.27
N VAL A 109 11.51 -3.59 1.12
CA VAL A 109 10.72 -4.82 0.95
C VAL A 109 10.01 -4.75 -0.39
N ASN A 110 10.19 -5.76 -1.24
CA ASN A 110 9.52 -5.85 -2.52
C ASN A 110 8.53 -7.04 -2.53
N ALA A 111 7.24 -6.72 -2.47
CA ALA A 111 6.13 -7.63 -2.70
C ALA A 111 5.09 -6.94 -3.61
N ALA A 112 5.57 -6.14 -4.55
CA ALA A 112 4.78 -5.33 -5.47
C ALA A 112 3.66 -4.57 -4.74
N CYS A 113 2.45 -4.54 -5.31
CA CYS A 113 1.33 -3.80 -4.73
C CYS A 113 0.83 -4.35 -3.37
N ALA A 114 1.25 -5.56 -2.96
CA ALA A 114 1.02 -6.09 -1.62
C ALA A 114 2.08 -5.61 -0.60
N GLY A 115 3.09 -4.88 -1.06
CA GLY A 115 4.29 -4.52 -0.30
C GLY A 115 4.01 -3.84 1.04
N PHE A 116 3.05 -2.91 1.10
CA PHE A 116 2.71 -2.25 2.36
C PHE A 116 2.21 -3.23 3.44
N VAL A 117 1.35 -4.19 3.07
CA VAL A 117 0.84 -5.19 4.03
C VAL A 117 1.93 -6.19 4.41
N TYR A 118 2.81 -6.57 3.47
CA TYR A 118 4.03 -7.34 3.79
C TYR A 118 4.94 -6.57 4.76
N GLY A 119 5.11 -5.26 4.55
CA GLY A 119 5.85 -4.37 5.44
C GLY A 119 5.24 -4.30 6.84
N LEU A 120 3.90 -4.27 6.95
CA LEU A 120 3.21 -4.31 8.23
C LEU A 120 3.49 -5.62 8.99
N GLY A 121 3.42 -6.77 8.30
CA GLY A 121 3.79 -8.05 8.89
C GLY A 121 5.26 -8.11 9.31
N THR A 122 6.16 -7.52 8.49
CA THR A 122 7.59 -7.40 8.82
C THR A 122 7.79 -6.56 10.08
N ALA A 123 7.15 -5.40 10.16
CA ALA A 123 7.23 -4.51 11.33
C ALA A 123 6.70 -5.18 12.61
N ALA A 124 5.56 -5.89 12.54
CA ALA A 124 5.01 -6.63 13.66
C ALA A 124 5.96 -7.75 14.12
N GLY A 125 6.60 -8.47 13.17
CA GLY A 125 7.62 -9.48 13.49
C GLY A 125 8.84 -8.88 14.18
N MET A 126 9.30 -7.70 13.74
CA MET A 126 10.41 -6.97 14.37
C MET A 126 10.05 -6.47 15.77
N ALA A 127 8.82 -6.01 15.97
CA ALA A 127 8.33 -5.63 17.31
C ALA A 127 8.34 -6.82 18.27
N ALA A 128 7.96 -8.02 17.81
CA ALA A 128 7.98 -9.24 18.62
C ALA A 128 9.39 -9.64 19.10
N ILE A 129 10.44 -9.21 18.42
CA ILE A 129 11.85 -9.43 18.81
C ILE A 129 12.50 -8.23 19.51
N GLY A 130 11.76 -7.12 19.73
CA GLY A 130 12.20 -6.02 20.60
C GLY A 130 12.50 -4.70 19.89
N VAL A 131 12.12 -4.53 18.60
CA VAL A 131 12.12 -3.22 17.93
C VAL A 131 10.92 -2.42 18.46
N GLU A 132 11.14 -1.22 18.99
CA GLU A 132 10.09 -0.45 19.66
C GLU A 132 9.30 0.42 18.70
N ARG A 133 9.96 1.05 17.71
CA ARG A 133 9.33 1.95 16.74
C ARG A 133 9.77 1.67 15.31
N VAL A 134 8.81 1.52 14.44
CA VAL A 134 9.03 1.29 13.01
C VAL A 134 8.33 2.39 12.20
N LEU A 135 9.06 3.03 11.30
CA LEU A 135 8.49 3.82 10.23
C LEU A 135 8.27 2.88 9.03
N LEU A 136 7.01 2.57 8.74
CA LEU A 136 6.62 1.80 7.56
C LEU A 136 6.15 2.75 6.46
N VAL A 137 6.79 2.68 5.31
CA VAL A 137 6.47 3.51 4.13
C VAL A 137 6.14 2.59 2.96
N GLY A 138 5.05 2.88 2.24
CA GLY A 138 4.80 2.36 0.90
C GLY A 138 5.02 3.49 -0.10
N ALA A 139 5.96 3.35 -1.04
CA ALA A 139 6.26 4.40 -2.00
C ALA A 139 6.67 3.80 -3.35
N ASP A 140 6.05 4.30 -4.42
CA ASP A 140 6.42 3.92 -5.78
C ASP A 140 6.32 5.11 -6.74
N VAL A 141 7.25 5.16 -7.70
CA VAL A 141 7.23 6.01 -8.89
C VAL A 141 6.99 5.12 -10.10
N MET A 142 5.72 4.71 -10.27
CA MET A 142 5.31 3.77 -11.30
C MET A 142 5.45 4.34 -12.71
N SER A 143 5.36 5.68 -12.85
CA SER A 143 5.56 6.36 -14.13
C SER A 143 6.95 6.10 -14.74
N ARG A 144 7.95 5.76 -13.91
CA ARG A 144 9.32 5.45 -14.33
C ARG A 144 9.46 4.11 -15.04
N ILE A 145 8.62 3.15 -14.68
CA ILE A 145 8.64 1.78 -15.22
C ILE A 145 7.41 1.49 -16.10
N THR A 146 6.64 2.50 -16.47
CA THR A 146 5.46 2.37 -17.34
C THR A 146 5.77 2.95 -18.71
N ASP A 147 5.56 2.17 -19.77
CA ASP A 147 5.61 2.67 -21.13
C ASP A 147 4.46 3.66 -21.33
N GLN A 148 4.81 4.92 -21.52
CA GLN A 148 3.84 6.00 -21.65
C GLN A 148 3.12 5.99 -23.01
N ASP A 149 3.57 5.19 -23.96
CA ASP A 149 2.97 5.00 -25.30
C ASP A 149 2.10 3.73 -25.36
N ASP A 150 2.17 2.86 -24.35
CA ASP A 150 1.26 1.72 -24.24
C ASP A 150 -0.05 2.12 -23.53
N ARG A 151 -1.14 2.23 -24.32
CA ARG A 151 -2.48 2.54 -23.80
C ARG A 151 -2.95 1.59 -22.69
N SER A 152 -2.50 0.35 -22.68
CA SER A 152 -2.99 -0.67 -21.74
C SER A 152 -2.46 -0.47 -20.32
N THR A 153 -1.31 0.16 -20.18
CA THR A 153 -0.62 0.40 -18.89
C THR A 153 -0.49 1.87 -18.54
N ALA A 154 -0.20 2.76 -19.49
CA ALA A 154 0.02 4.18 -19.26
C ALA A 154 -1.13 4.87 -18.51
N VAL A 155 -2.37 4.49 -18.81
CA VAL A 155 -3.58 5.09 -18.22
C VAL A 155 -3.85 4.64 -16.79
N LEU A 156 -3.11 3.65 -16.25
CA LEU A 156 -3.39 3.04 -14.96
C LEU A 156 -2.58 3.62 -13.82
N PHE A 157 -1.27 3.78 -14.04
CA PHE A 157 -0.32 3.99 -12.95
C PHE A 157 -0.12 5.46 -12.61
N GLY A 158 0.16 5.70 -11.33
CA GLY A 158 0.56 6.99 -10.77
C GLY A 158 1.65 6.81 -9.73
N ASP A 159 2.18 7.92 -9.24
CA ASP A 159 3.29 8.01 -8.30
C ASP A 159 2.78 8.53 -6.95
N GLY A 160 3.37 8.05 -5.85
CA GLY A 160 3.01 8.51 -4.53
C GLY A 160 3.69 7.72 -3.42
N ALA A 161 3.51 8.21 -2.20
CA ALA A 161 3.93 7.54 -0.98
C ALA A 161 2.89 7.74 0.13
N GLY A 162 2.80 6.73 1.00
CA GLY A 162 2.10 6.84 2.27
C GLY A 162 2.89 6.13 3.35
N ALA A 163 2.85 6.66 4.56
CA ALA A 163 3.65 6.17 5.68
C ALA A 163 2.81 6.08 6.96
N VAL A 164 3.21 5.15 7.83
CA VAL A 164 2.71 5.07 9.21
C VAL A 164 3.87 4.86 10.17
N VAL A 165 3.75 5.44 11.36
CA VAL A 165 4.58 5.09 12.51
C VAL A 165 3.87 3.99 13.30
N LEU A 166 4.59 2.90 13.52
CA LEU A 166 4.15 1.76 14.32
C LEU A 166 4.92 1.75 15.64
N GLU A 167 4.21 1.67 16.75
CA GLU A 167 4.79 1.58 18.10
C GLU A 167 4.50 0.21 18.69
N ALA A 168 5.50 -0.44 19.26
CA ALA A 168 5.36 -1.70 19.96
C ALA A 168 4.60 -1.50 21.27
N VAL A 169 3.62 -2.35 21.53
CA VAL A 169 2.82 -2.35 22.76
C VAL A 169 2.79 -3.75 23.39
N PRO A 170 2.67 -3.85 24.72
CA PRO A 170 2.47 -5.15 25.36
C PRO A 170 1.20 -5.86 24.86
N GLY A 171 1.27 -7.17 24.67
CA GLY A 171 0.13 -7.97 24.22
C GLY A 171 -0.01 -8.04 22.69
N PRO A 172 -1.19 -8.38 22.17
CA PRO A 172 -1.38 -8.64 20.72
C PRO A 172 -1.34 -7.37 19.84
N GLY A 173 -1.49 -6.17 20.44
CA GLY A 173 -1.54 -4.91 19.69
C GLY A 173 -2.78 -4.79 18.79
N ALA A 174 -2.64 -4.01 17.73
CA ALA A 174 -3.71 -3.70 16.80
C ALA A 174 -3.85 -4.71 15.65
N LEU A 175 -2.81 -5.49 15.32
CA LEU A 175 -2.85 -6.50 14.27
C LEU A 175 -3.54 -7.75 14.80
N LEU A 176 -4.80 -7.96 14.41
CA LEU A 176 -5.66 -9.03 14.93
C LEU A 176 -5.57 -10.31 14.14
N GLY A 177 -5.38 -10.22 12.82
CA GLY A 177 -5.28 -11.36 11.93
C GLY A 177 -4.48 -11.01 10.67
N PHE A 178 -3.86 -12.02 10.06
CA PHE A 178 -2.92 -11.82 8.97
C PHE A 178 -2.89 -13.02 8.02
N ASP A 179 -2.86 -12.74 6.71
CA ASP A 179 -2.60 -13.75 5.67
C ASP A 179 -1.61 -13.16 4.66
N LEU A 180 -0.66 -13.97 4.22
CA LEU A 180 0.26 -13.63 3.13
C LEU A 180 0.53 -14.84 2.26
N GLY A 181 0.87 -14.59 1.00
CA GLY A 181 1.25 -15.67 0.11
C GLY A 181 1.77 -15.18 -1.24
N SER A 182 2.31 -16.12 -1.98
CA SER A 182 2.86 -15.90 -3.32
C SER A 182 2.66 -17.14 -4.20
N ASP A 183 2.45 -16.92 -5.50
CA ASP A 183 2.48 -17.96 -6.52
C ASP A 183 3.37 -17.52 -7.70
N GLY A 184 4.65 -17.85 -7.63
CA GLY A 184 5.65 -17.49 -8.64
C GLY A 184 5.39 -18.08 -10.04
N ARG A 185 4.53 -19.10 -10.16
CA ARG A 185 4.12 -19.66 -11.47
C ARG A 185 3.29 -18.67 -12.29
N LEU A 186 2.72 -17.66 -11.64
CA LEU A 186 1.90 -16.62 -12.24
C LEU A 186 2.70 -15.33 -12.55
N GLY A 187 4.01 -15.33 -12.31
CA GLY A 187 4.88 -14.17 -12.49
C GLY A 187 4.84 -13.58 -13.91
N HIS A 188 4.62 -14.44 -14.92
CA HIS A 188 4.51 -14.04 -16.32
C HIS A 188 3.28 -13.15 -16.67
N LEU A 189 2.31 -13.04 -15.75
CA LEU A 189 1.09 -12.25 -15.97
C LEU A 189 1.27 -10.74 -15.69
N LEU A 190 2.20 -10.40 -14.82
CA LEU A 190 2.53 -9.02 -14.47
C LEU A 190 3.97 -8.96 -13.98
N TYR A 191 4.85 -8.32 -14.73
CA TYR A 191 6.26 -8.21 -14.40
C TYR A 191 6.90 -6.98 -15.03
N THR A 192 8.09 -6.63 -14.51
CA THR A 192 8.98 -5.62 -15.08
C THR A 192 10.40 -6.14 -14.96
N ASP A 193 11.06 -6.39 -16.08
CA ASP A 193 12.46 -6.74 -16.11
C ASP A 193 13.34 -5.52 -15.81
N ILE A 194 14.55 -5.74 -15.28
CA ILE A 194 15.45 -4.64 -14.90
C ILE A 194 15.79 -3.80 -16.12
N GLY A 195 15.40 -2.51 -16.07
CA GLY A 195 15.63 -1.55 -17.16
C GLY A 195 14.55 -1.54 -18.24
N GLU A 196 13.51 -2.36 -18.10
CA GLU A 196 12.40 -2.45 -19.05
C GLU A 196 11.10 -1.86 -18.46
N PHE A 197 10.06 -1.82 -19.28
CA PHE A 197 8.73 -1.38 -18.88
C PHE A 197 7.85 -2.54 -18.38
N THR A 198 6.84 -2.20 -17.60
CA THR A 198 5.86 -3.14 -17.05
C THR A 198 5.05 -3.82 -18.15
N VAL A 199 5.03 -5.14 -18.11
CA VAL A 199 4.21 -6.00 -18.98
C VAL A 199 3.05 -6.59 -18.17
N MET A 200 1.82 -6.52 -18.68
CA MET A 200 0.63 -6.98 -17.96
C MET A 200 -0.39 -7.66 -18.89
N ASP A 201 -0.79 -8.88 -18.54
CA ASP A 201 -2.03 -9.49 -19.04
C ASP A 201 -3.22 -9.04 -18.18
N GLY A 202 -3.79 -7.87 -18.51
CA GLY A 202 -4.84 -7.25 -17.73
C GLY A 202 -6.05 -8.15 -17.43
N PRO A 203 -6.63 -8.87 -18.41
CA PRO A 203 -7.75 -9.78 -18.20
C PRO A 203 -7.45 -10.93 -17.22
N GLU A 204 -6.28 -11.56 -17.31
CA GLU A 204 -5.88 -12.62 -16.38
C GLU A 204 -5.59 -12.08 -15.00
N VAL A 205 -4.85 -10.97 -14.91
CA VAL A 205 -4.58 -10.25 -13.66
C VAL A 205 -5.89 -9.91 -12.94
N PHE A 206 -6.88 -9.36 -13.65
CA PHE A 206 -8.20 -9.04 -13.08
C PHE A 206 -8.88 -10.26 -12.44
N ARG A 207 -8.93 -11.39 -13.17
CA ARG A 207 -9.57 -12.62 -12.68
C ARG A 207 -8.90 -13.18 -11.44
N LYS A 208 -7.56 -13.16 -11.42
CA LYS A 208 -6.76 -13.64 -10.29
C LYS A 208 -6.88 -12.71 -9.08
N ALA A 209 -6.81 -11.39 -9.31
CA ALA A 209 -6.88 -10.37 -8.27
C ALA A 209 -8.14 -10.52 -7.40
N VAL A 210 -9.32 -10.55 -8.02
CA VAL A 210 -10.59 -10.67 -7.29
C VAL A 210 -10.64 -11.93 -6.42
N ARG A 211 -10.22 -13.07 -6.99
CA ARG A 211 -10.23 -14.33 -6.24
C ARG A 211 -9.25 -14.30 -5.08
N ILE A 212 -8.02 -13.89 -5.33
CA ILE A 212 -6.94 -13.87 -4.34
C ILE A 212 -7.26 -12.90 -3.20
N MET A 213 -7.75 -11.69 -3.52
CA MET A 213 -8.15 -10.72 -2.51
C MET A 213 -9.24 -11.26 -1.59
N VAL A 214 -10.26 -11.92 -2.15
CA VAL A 214 -11.34 -12.53 -1.34
C VAL A 214 -10.80 -13.65 -0.47
N GLU A 215 -10.03 -14.60 -1.02
CA GLU A 215 -9.49 -15.72 -0.28
C GLU A 215 -8.54 -15.28 0.85
N SER A 216 -7.67 -14.31 0.57
CA SER A 216 -6.71 -13.78 1.55
C SER A 216 -7.42 -12.99 2.66
N SER A 217 -8.36 -12.11 2.30
CA SER A 217 -9.16 -11.35 3.26
C SER A 217 -9.97 -12.28 4.18
N SER A 218 -10.60 -13.33 3.62
CA SER A 218 -11.35 -14.30 4.41
C SER A 218 -10.46 -15.06 5.40
N ARG A 219 -9.21 -15.39 5.00
CA ARG A 219 -8.24 -16.04 5.91
C ARG A 219 -7.80 -15.11 7.03
N ALA A 220 -7.50 -13.86 6.72
CA ALA A 220 -7.09 -12.87 7.72
C ALA A 220 -8.23 -12.60 8.73
N LEU A 221 -9.49 -12.50 8.27
CA LEU A 221 -10.66 -12.38 9.15
C LEU A 221 -10.83 -13.61 10.02
N SER A 222 -10.72 -14.82 9.46
CA SER A 222 -10.80 -16.07 10.21
C SER A 222 -9.71 -16.18 11.27
N ASP A 223 -8.47 -15.74 10.96
CA ASP A 223 -7.34 -15.69 11.91
C ASP A 223 -7.61 -14.72 13.06
N ALA A 224 -8.28 -13.60 12.78
CA ALA A 224 -8.76 -12.65 13.78
C ALA A 224 -9.96 -13.13 14.60
N GLY A 225 -10.62 -14.24 14.22
CA GLY A 225 -11.89 -14.67 14.79
C GLY A 225 -13.07 -13.76 14.45
N LEU A 226 -12.97 -13.01 13.33
CA LEU A 226 -13.96 -12.04 12.87
C LEU A 226 -14.56 -12.46 11.53
N THR A 227 -15.61 -11.75 11.13
CA THR A 227 -16.33 -11.91 9.87
C THR A 227 -16.33 -10.62 9.07
N ALA A 228 -16.81 -10.64 7.84
CA ALA A 228 -16.94 -9.45 7.02
C ALA A 228 -17.95 -8.41 7.60
N GLU A 229 -18.89 -8.85 8.43
CA GLU A 229 -19.87 -7.97 9.09
C GLU A 229 -19.20 -7.07 10.15
N ASP A 230 -18.12 -7.55 10.76
CA ASP A 230 -17.35 -6.82 11.78
C ASP A 230 -16.43 -5.75 11.18
N VAL A 231 -16.26 -5.72 9.84
CA VAL A 231 -15.39 -4.75 9.17
C VAL A 231 -16.07 -3.39 9.09
N ASP A 232 -15.43 -2.38 9.69
CA ASP A 232 -15.89 -0.99 9.62
C ASP A 232 -15.38 -0.30 8.36
N LEU A 233 -14.13 -0.56 7.96
CA LEU A 233 -13.53 -0.02 6.74
C LEU A 233 -12.69 -1.07 6.00
N LEU A 234 -12.96 -1.24 4.70
CA LEU A 234 -12.12 -1.98 3.77
C LEU A 234 -11.10 -1.01 3.13
N VAL A 235 -9.81 -1.30 3.28
CA VAL A 235 -8.70 -0.51 2.69
C VAL A 235 -7.97 -1.37 1.65
N PRO A 236 -8.49 -1.47 0.42
CA PRO A 236 -7.94 -2.33 -0.61
C PRO A 236 -6.81 -1.62 -1.36
N HIS A 237 -5.93 -2.42 -1.98
CA HIS A 237 -5.05 -1.92 -3.04
C HIS A 237 -5.87 -1.24 -4.14
N GLN A 238 -5.45 -0.04 -4.55
CA GLN A 238 -6.13 0.83 -5.51
C GLN A 238 -5.70 0.48 -6.95
N ALA A 239 -6.04 -0.74 -7.42
CA ALA A 239 -5.69 -1.18 -8.76
C ALA A 239 -6.72 -0.73 -9.82
N ASN A 240 -7.99 -0.93 -9.51
CA ASN A 240 -9.11 -0.72 -10.42
C ASN A 240 -10.42 -0.79 -9.62
N THR A 241 -11.31 0.18 -9.77
CA THR A 241 -12.59 0.21 -9.04
C THR A 241 -13.42 -1.04 -9.26
N ARG A 242 -13.38 -1.63 -10.47
CA ARG A 242 -14.11 -2.86 -10.79
C ARG A 242 -13.58 -4.09 -10.03
N ILE A 243 -12.26 -4.15 -9.78
CA ILE A 243 -11.66 -5.21 -8.95
C ILE A 243 -12.12 -5.03 -7.52
N ILE A 244 -12.05 -3.81 -6.99
CA ILE A 244 -12.45 -3.48 -5.61
C ILE A 244 -13.93 -3.83 -5.40
N ASP A 245 -14.82 -3.35 -6.28
CA ASP A 245 -16.26 -3.65 -6.22
C ASP A 245 -16.55 -5.15 -6.27
N ALA A 246 -15.91 -5.88 -7.19
CA ALA A 246 -16.10 -7.32 -7.30
C ALA A 246 -15.61 -8.09 -6.08
N ALA A 247 -14.51 -7.65 -5.46
CA ALA A 247 -13.97 -8.27 -4.24
C ALA A 247 -14.85 -7.94 -3.03
N ALA A 248 -15.20 -6.66 -2.81
CA ALA A 248 -16.06 -6.20 -1.73
C ALA A 248 -17.42 -6.91 -1.74
N ARG A 249 -18.05 -6.99 -2.91
CA ARG A 249 -19.34 -7.67 -3.12
C ARG A 249 -19.27 -9.16 -2.77
N ARG A 250 -18.17 -9.85 -3.13
CA ARG A 250 -17.98 -11.28 -2.80
C ARG A 250 -17.66 -11.50 -1.33
N LEU A 251 -17.05 -10.54 -0.67
CA LEU A 251 -16.82 -10.56 0.78
C LEU A 251 -18.10 -10.22 1.57
N GLY A 252 -19.11 -9.64 0.93
CA GLY A 252 -20.31 -9.15 1.62
C GLY A 252 -20.11 -7.79 2.28
N ILE A 253 -19.04 -7.03 1.89
CA ILE A 253 -18.74 -5.72 2.43
C ILE A 253 -19.32 -4.65 1.48
N PRO A 254 -20.20 -3.75 1.96
CA PRO A 254 -20.74 -2.66 1.15
C PRO A 254 -19.65 -1.71 0.64
N MET A 255 -19.78 -1.21 -0.60
CA MET A 255 -18.78 -0.31 -1.20
C MET A 255 -18.61 1.02 -0.45
N GLU A 256 -19.62 1.45 0.30
CA GLU A 256 -19.56 2.63 1.18
C GLU A 256 -18.52 2.48 2.29
N LYS A 257 -18.22 1.23 2.66
CA LYS A 257 -17.15 0.89 3.61
C LYS A 257 -15.77 0.79 2.94
N ALA A 258 -15.65 0.91 1.62
CA ALA A 258 -14.35 0.91 0.95
C ALA A 258 -13.70 2.31 0.97
N ALA A 259 -12.42 2.36 1.33
CA ALA A 259 -11.59 3.55 1.16
C ALA A 259 -11.13 3.64 -0.29
N LEU A 260 -11.42 4.74 -0.98
CA LEU A 260 -11.13 4.92 -2.39
C LEU A 260 -10.42 6.26 -2.63
N VAL A 261 -9.24 6.18 -3.22
CA VAL A 261 -8.46 7.34 -3.69
C VAL A 261 -8.07 7.20 -5.17
N LEU A 262 -8.33 6.05 -5.76
CA LEU A 262 -7.94 5.66 -7.10
C LEU A 262 -8.32 6.69 -8.17
N GLU A 263 -9.49 7.33 -8.04
CA GLU A 263 -9.99 8.31 -9.02
C GLU A 263 -8.99 9.45 -9.25
N ARG A 264 -8.29 9.88 -8.18
CA ARG A 264 -7.37 11.03 -8.18
C ARG A 264 -5.89 10.68 -8.06
N THR A 265 -5.55 9.41 -7.81
CA THR A 265 -4.15 8.98 -7.64
C THR A 265 -3.68 8.02 -8.71
N GLY A 266 -4.61 7.33 -9.38
CA GLY A 266 -4.29 6.14 -10.16
C GLY A 266 -3.78 5.01 -9.27
N ASN A 267 -3.22 3.98 -9.89
CA ASN A 267 -2.58 2.87 -9.20
C ASN A 267 -1.14 3.24 -8.81
N THR A 268 -0.90 3.51 -7.55
CA THR A 268 0.41 3.85 -6.98
C THR A 268 1.11 2.65 -6.33
N SER A 269 0.79 1.43 -6.76
CA SER A 269 1.41 0.18 -6.28
C SER A 269 1.41 0.06 -4.74
N ALA A 270 2.59 -0.07 -4.09
CA ALA A 270 2.69 -0.23 -2.64
C ALA A 270 2.20 1.00 -1.85
N ALA A 271 2.20 2.18 -2.44
CA ALA A 271 1.69 3.40 -1.80
C ALA A 271 0.15 3.44 -1.70
N SER A 272 -0.56 2.65 -2.50
CA SER A 272 -2.00 2.79 -2.68
C SER A 272 -2.83 2.52 -1.41
N ILE A 273 -2.45 1.52 -0.63
CA ILE A 273 -3.11 1.18 0.63
C ILE A 273 -2.90 2.29 1.67
N PRO A 274 -1.66 2.73 1.97
CA PRO A 274 -1.47 3.78 2.96
C PRO A 274 -2.04 5.13 2.50
N LEU A 275 -2.06 5.45 1.20
CA LEU A 275 -2.76 6.64 0.69
C LEU A 275 -4.26 6.58 0.99
N ALA A 276 -4.92 5.45 0.73
CA ALA A 276 -6.34 5.26 1.00
C ALA A 276 -6.66 5.25 2.50
N LEU A 277 -5.78 4.64 3.31
CA LEU A 277 -5.90 4.63 4.76
C LEU A 277 -5.84 6.05 5.35
N VAL A 278 -4.78 6.79 5.02
CA VAL A 278 -4.57 8.15 5.54
C VAL A 278 -5.69 9.08 5.09
N ASP A 279 -6.12 9.00 3.84
CA ASP A 279 -7.26 9.76 3.34
C ASP A 279 -8.54 9.49 4.16
N ALA A 280 -8.82 8.22 4.46
CA ALA A 280 -9.98 7.85 5.27
C ALA A 280 -9.88 8.38 6.71
N VAL A 281 -8.69 8.35 7.31
CA VAL A 281 -8.44 8.88 8.66
C VAL A 281 -8.63 10.40 8.69
N GLU A 282 -8.02 11.13 7.74
CA GLU A 282 -8.08 12.59 7.67
C GLU A 282 -9.50 13.12 7.37
N HIS A 283 -10.33 12.32 6.69
CA HIS A 283 -11.73 12.65 6.44
C HIS A 283 -12.70 12.12 7.52
N GLY A 284 -12.18 11.64 8.65
CA GLY A 284 -12.99 11.21 9.79
C GLY A 284 -13.84 9.95 9.53
N ARG A 285 -13.41 9.10 8.59
CA ARG A 285 -14.05 7.81 8.29
C ARG A 285 -13.57 6.68 9.19
N VAL A 286 -12.62 6.95 10.07
CA VAL A 286 -12.01 5.96 10.98
C VAL A 286 -12.06 6.52 12.40
N SER A 287 -12.53 5.70 13.33
CA SER A 287 -12.62 5.99 14.76
C SER A 287 -11.87 4.97 15.59
N ASP A 288 -11.48 5.33 16.81
CA ASP A 288 -10.84 4.39 17.74
C ASP A 288 -11.72 3.16 17.99
N GLY A 289 -11.14 1.98 17.82
CA GLY A 289 -11.82 0.70 17.96
C GLY A 289 -12.30 0.08 16.65
N ASP A 290 -12.37 0.85 15.56
CA ASP A 290 -12.81 0.35 14.25
C ASP A 290 -11.93 -0.80 13.74
N ILE A 291 -12.57 -1.75 13.09
CA ILE A 291 -11.91 -2.90 12.44
C ILE A 291 -11.65 -2.57 10.98
N LEU A 292 -10.39 -2.44 10.64
CA LEU A 292 -9.93 -2.19 9.28
C LEU A 292 -9.46 -3.49 8.63
N LEU A 293 -9.91 -3.74 7.41
CA LEU A 293 -9.40 -4.84 6.57
C LEU A 293 -8.55 -4.26 5.45
N LEU A 294 -7.22 -4.38 5.58
CA LEU A 294 -6.28 -4.03 4.54
C LEU A 294 -6.08 -5.25 3.63
N CYS A 295 -6.15 -5.08 2.31
CA CYS A 295 -5.87 -6.17 1.38
C CYS A 295 -5.09 -5.71 0.16
N GLY A 296 -3.92 -6.34 -0.06
CA GLY A 296 -3.00 -6.11 -1.17
C GLY A 296 -2.89 -7.33 -2.07
N PHE A 297 -2.70 -7.03 -3.36
CA PHE A 297 -2.44 -8.00 -4.39
C PHE A 297 -1.52 -7.35 -5.44
N GLY A 298 -0.53 -8.08 -5.95
CA GLY A 298 0.43 -7.53 -6.89
C GLY A 298 1.16 -8.58 -7.72
N ALA A 299 2.13 -8.10 -8.48
CA ALA A 299 3.00 -8.95 -9.28
C ALA A 299 3.65 -10.07 -8.46
N GLY A 300 3.91 -11.19 -9.13
CA GLY A 300 4.52 -12.34 -8.48
C GLY A 300 3.78 -13.65 -8.75
N MET A 301 2.47 -13.94 -8.62
CA MET A 301 1.58 -13.05 -7.88
C MET A 301 1.88 -13.08 -6.40
N THR A 302 1.83 -11.91 -5.76
CA THR A 302 1.92 -11.78 -4.29
C THR A 302 0.60 -11.25 -3.73
N TRP A 303 0.30 -11.59 -2.48
CA TRP A 303 -0.87 -11.05 -1.78
C TRP A 303 -0.63 -11.01 -0.28
N ALA A 304 -1.28 -10.09 0.38
CA ALA A 304 -1.39 -10.08 1.83
C ALA A 304 -2.66 -9.35 2.26
N SER A 305 -3.25 -9.82 3.36
CA SER A 305 -4.36 -9.16 4.04
C SER A 305 -4.09 -9.05 5.52
N ALA A 306 -4.52 -7.95 6.13
CA ALA A 306 -4.36 -7.68 7.55
C ALA A 306 -5.66 -7.15 8.13
N VAL A 307 -6.06 -7.68 9.28
CA VAL A 307 -7.15 -7.15 10.10
C VAL A 307 -6.52 -6.33 11.21
N VAL A 308 -6.83 -5.04 11.23
CA VAL A 308 -6.24 -4.08 12.15
C VAL A 308 -7.34 -3.40 12.96
N ARG A 309 -7.21 -3.37 14.29
CA ARG A 309 -8.03 -2.50 15.13
C ARG A 309 -7.39 -1.14 15.20
N TRP A 310 -8.11 -0.10 14.80
CA TRP A 310 -7.59 1.26 14.83
C TRP A 310 -7.54 1.82 16.25
N GLY A 311 -6.54 2.67 16.51
CA GLY A 311 -6.32 3.27 17.82
C GLY A 311 -5.50 2.41 18.78
N ARG A 312 -5.36 2.90 20.02
CA ARG A 312 -4.68 2.14 21.09
C ARG A 312 -5.65 1.16 21.73
N PRO A 313 -5.22 -0.07 22.05
CA PRO A 313 -6.04 -1.07 22.73
C PRO A 313 -6.41 -0.67 24.17
#